data_5bf5ff777beac6c25a401e85cedf0edb
#
_entry.id   5bf5ff777beac6c25a401e85cedf0edb
#
_cell.length_a   1.000
_cell.length_b   1.000
_cell.length_c   1.000
_cell.angle_alpha   90.00
_cell.angle_beta   90.00
_cell.angle_gamma   90.00
#
_symmetry.space_group_name_H-M   'P 1'
#
loop_
_entity.id
_entity.type
_entity.pdbx_description
1 polymer ?
#
loop_
_entity_poly.entity_id
_entity_poly.type
_entity_poly.pdbx_seq_one_letter_code
_entity_poly.pdbx_strand_id
1 'polypeptide(L)'
;VYGLEPILETMLNVSIVIPAWNEQERINDCLLNATRQTVMPHEVIVVDNRSTDSTVAVVEQFMKDHPEAPVKLLHQDDEQGLIPTRDYGLNHATGDILGRFDADCMIRPDWVEVVSGIFTEDPDAMGATGPVMYYDLPSRHFGLRGDNSTRKRIYRADDGQPLLFGSNMALRATAWREIADEVCQDKADVMHEDIDISLHLLGKDLKTVYCPRMIAGISARRMDTSPASFLNYMRRFKNTFNAHPQHYRKHKPEILITALYPVMHLLYPVWQKVLNTADINPAEAAWINEQMELA
;
A
#
# COMPACT_ATOMS: atom_id res chain seq x y z
N VAL A 1 30.18 19.99 -21.77
CA VAL A 1 28.74 20.27 -21.55
C VAL A 1 27.98 19.07 -22.08
N TYR A 2 27.76 18.07 -21.25
CA TYR A 2 26.86 16.96 -21.59
C TYR A 2 25.49 17.30 -21.03
N GLY A 3 24.49 17.38 -21.90
CA GLY A 3 23.13 17.78 -21.58
C GLY A 3 22.47 16.83 -20.60
N LEU A 4 21.86 17.40 -19.56
CA LEU A 4 21.01 16.74 -18.58
C LEU A 4 19.53 16.68 -19.04
N GLU A 5 19.29 16.51 -20.34
CA GLU A 5 17.95 16.40 -20.88
C GLU A 5 17.78 15.12 -21.70
N PRO A 6 17.54 13.97 -21.08
CA PRO A 6 16.55 13.04 -21.61
C PRO A 6 15.86 12.13 -20.56
N ILE A 7 16.03 12.34 -19.24
CA ILE A 7 15.47 11.41 -18.26
C ILE A 7 13.98 11.64 -18.02
N LEU A 8 13.47 12.85 -18.17
CA LEU A 8 12.06 13.18 -17.91
C LEU A 8 11.09 12.72 -19.02
N GLU A 9 11.56 12.55 -20.25
CA GLU A 9 10.69 12.11 -21.37
C GLU A 9 10.35 10.62 -21.39
N THR A 10 10.96 9.80 -20.50
CA THR A 10 10.76 8.35 -20.44
C THR A 10 10.08 7.85 -19.17
N MET A 11 9.71 8.75 -18.25
CA MET A 11 9.05 8.35 -17.02
C MET A 11 7.62 7.89 -17.29
N LEU A 12 7.26 6.72 -16.75
CA LEU A 12 5.90 6.19 -16.84
C LEU A 12 4.95 6.96 -15.93
N ASN A 13 3.74 7.21 -16.42
CA ASN A 13 2.70 7.88 -15.65
C ASN A 13 2.19 6.97 -14.53
N VAL A 14 2.26 7.43 -13.29
CA VAL A 14 1.78 6.69 -12.11
C VAL A 14 0.46 7.28 -11.63
N SER A 15 -0.61 6.50 -11.71
CA SER A 15 -1.88 6.78 -11.02
C SER A 15 -1.84 6.18 -9.63
N ILE A 16 -2.27 6.93 -8.62
CA ILE A 16 -2.40 6.46 -7.23
C ILE A 16 -3.87 6.23 -6.93
N VAL A 17 -4.23 5.05 -6.41
CA VAL A 17 -5.59 4.69 -6.01
C VAL A 17 -5.65 4.50 -4.49
N ILE A 18 -6.55 5.22 -3.84
CA ILE A 18 -6.73 5.24 -2.39
C ILE A 18 -8.20 4.88 -2.09
N PRO A 19 -8.51 3.61 -1.77
CA PRO A 19 -9.83 3.26 -1.29
C PRO A 19 -10.05 3.86 0.12
N ALA A 20 -11.20 4.48 0.34
CA ALA A 20 -11.52 5.17 1.58
C ALA A 20 -12.91 4.79 2.11
N TRP A 21 -12.98 4.50 3.41
CA TRP A 21 -14.23 4.33 4.15
C TRP A 21 -14.03 4.72 5.62
N ASN A 22 -14.66 5.83 6.04
CA ASN A 22 -14.56 6.36 7.40
C ASN A 22 -13.10 6.64 7.84
N GLU A 23 -12.36 7.42 7.04
CA GLU A 23 -10.96 7.78 7.26
C GLU A 23 -10.76 9.30 7.46
N GLN A 24 -11.78 10.02 8.00
CA GLN A 24 -11.73 11.48 8.19
C GLN A 24 -10.50 11.98 8.95
N GLU A 25 -9.94 11.16 9.86
CA GLU A 25 -8.78 11.51 10.69
C GLU A 25 -7.44 11.36 9.96
N ARG A 26 -7.39 10.60 8.85
CA ARG A 26 -6.14 10.20 8.21
C ARG A 26 -6.03 10.61 6.74
N ILE A 27 -7.16 10.72 6.05
CA ILE A 27 -7.17 10.94 4.60
C ILE A 27 -6.46 12.23 4.18
N ASN A 28 -6.52 13.29 4.99
CA ASN A 28 -5.82 14.55 4.69
C ASN A 28 -4.29 14.35 4.66
N ASP A 29 -3.73 13.67 5.67
CA ASP A 29 -2.29 13.40 5.75
C ASP A 29 -1.85 12.46 4.64
N CYS A 30 -2.67 11.46 4.31
CA CYS A 30 -2.46 10.56 3.18
C CYS A 30 -2.37 11.35 1.86
N LEU A 31 -3.30 12.27 1.60
CA LEU A 31 -3.31 13.11 0.41
C LEU A 31 -2.11 14.07 0.35
N LEU A 32 -1.73 14.68 1.48
CA LEU A 32 -0.53 15.50 1.55
C LEU A 32 0.73 14.71 1.15
N ASN A 33 0.86 13.48 1.62
CA ASN A 33 1.99 12.62 1.25
C ASN A 33 1.92 12.17 -0.21
N ALA A 34 0.73 11.84 -0.72
CA ALA A 34 0.53 11.41 -2.09
C ALA A 34 0.82 12.52 -3.12
N THR A 35 0.63 13.78 -2.74
CA THR A 35 0.79 14.95 -3.62
C THR A 35 2.12 15.70 -3.43
N ARG A 36 2.83 15.51 -2.31
CA ARG A 36 4.15 16.09 -2.04
C ARG A 36 5.28 15.16 -2.46
N GLN A 37 5.24 14.71 -3.72
CA GLN A 37 6.22 13.78 -4.29
C GLN A 37 7.30 14.53 -5.07
N THR A 38 8.53 13.98 -5.16
CA THR A 38 9.63 14.52 -6.01
C THR A 38 9.23 14.55 -7.48
N VAL A 39 8.44 13.55 -7.90
CA VAL A 39 7.76 13.50 -9.19
C VAL A 39 6.27 13.44 -8.93
N MET A 40 5.53 14.43 -9.46
CA MET A 40 4.08 14.49 -9.28
C MET A 40 3.41 13.25 -9.88
N PRO A 41 2.51 12.55 -9.16
CA PRO A 41 1.71 11.49 -9.76
C PRO A 41 0.85 12.04 -10.91
N HIS A 42 0.56 11.20 -11.89
CA HIS A 42 -0.36 11.54 -12.99
C HIS A 42 -1.76 11.90 -12.46
N GLU A 43 -2.22 11.16 -11.48
CA GLU A 43 -3.46 11.40 -10.74
C GLU A 43 -3.44 10.70 -9.39
N VAL A 44 -4.22 11.21 -8.44
CA VAL A 44 -4.52 10.58 -7.15
C VAL A 44 -6.03 10.40 -7.07
N ILE A 45 -6.48 9.16 -7.14
CA ILE A 45 -7.90 8.79 -7.14
C ILE A 45 -8.28 8.31 -5.75
N VAL A 46 -9.05 9.12 -5.02
CA VAL A 46 -9.72 8.67 -3.80
C VAL A 46 -11.05 8.05 -4.21
N VAL A 47 -11.31 6.84 -3.77
CA VAL A 47 -12.60 6.16 -3.99
C VAL A 47 -13.31 6.05 -2.67
N ASP A 48 -14.31 6.89 -2.45
CA ASP A 48 -15.20 6.79 -1.29
C ASP A 48 -16.19 5.66 -1.48
N ASN A 49 -16.32 4.82 -0.46
CA ASN A 49 -17.27 3.71 -0.46
C ASN A 49 -18.30 3.88 0.66
N ARG A 50 -19.18 4.87 0.48
CA ARG A 50 -20.28 5.16 1.43
C ARG A 50 -19.81 5.53 2.82
N SER A 51 -18.80 6.38 2.95
CA SER A 51 -18.40 6.91 4.26
C SER A 51 -19.55 7.63 4.94
N THR A 52 -19.68 7.43 6.24
CA THR A 52 -20.73 8.03 7.08
C THR A 52 -20.20 9.14 7.99
N ASP A 53 -18.88 9.32 7.99
CA ASP A 53 -18.17 10.39 8.69
C ASP A 53 -17.87 11.58 7.75
N SER A 54 -16.91 12.43 8.10
CA SER A 54 -16.53 13.59 7.30
C SER A 54 -15.48 13.30 6.21
N THR A 55 -15.20 12.03 5.86
CA THR A 55 -14.15 11.66 4.89
C THR A 55 -14.31 12.40 3.57
N VAL A 56 -15.50 12.38 2.97
CA VAL A 56 -15.80 13.04 1.69
C VAL A 56 -15.55 14.56 1.81
N ALA A 57 -16.05 15.18 2.88
CA ALA A 57 -15.88 16.63 3.09
C ALA A 57 -14.41 17.04 3.25
N VAL A 58 -13.59 16.19 3.90
CA VAL A 58 -12.15 16.42 4.04
C VAL A 58 -11.45 16.34 2.67
N VAL A 59 -11.78 15.36 1.84
CA VAL A 59 -11.21 15.24 0.48
C VAL A 59 -11.61 16.43 -0.39
N GLU A 60 -12.89 16.83 -0.38
CA GLU A 60 -13.38 17.97 -1.14
C GLU A 60 -12.72 19.29 -0.69
N GLN A 61 -12.49 19.44 0.63
CA GLN A 61 -11.78 20.59 1.16
C GLN A 61 -10.32 20.59 0.72
N PHE A 62 -9.64 19.43 0.78
CA PHE A 62 -8.28 19.30 0.27
C PHE A 62 -8.15 19.71 -1.20
N MET A 63 -9.09 19.27 -2.06
CA MET A 63 -9.10 19.63 -3.49
C MET A 63 -9.30 21.13 -3.71
N LYS A 64 -10.06 21.82 -2.84
CA LYS A 64 -10.24 23.27 -2.89
C LYS A 64 -8.99 24.04 -2.45
N ASP A 65 -8.30 23.54 -1.42
CA ASP A 65 -7.11 24.16 -0.85
C ASP A 65 -5.86 23.91 -1.70
N HIS A 66 -5.87 22.84 -2.52
CA HIS A 66 -4.76 22.41 -3.39
C HIS A 66 -5.24 22.17 -4.84
N PRO A 67 -5.70 23.22 -5.55
CA PRO A 67 -6.25 23.08 -6.90
C PRO A 67 -5.23 22.61 -7.94
N GLU A 68 -3.93 22.72 -7.64
CA GLU A 68 -2.83 22.23 -8.47
C GLU A 68 -2.58 20.71 -8.31
N ALA A 69 -3.05 20.11 -7.20
CA ALA A 69 -2.87 18.71 -6.94
C ALA A 69 -3.81 17.87 -7.84
N PRO A 70 -3.31 16.81 -8.50
CA PRO A 70 -4.11 16.01 -9.44
C PRO A 70 -5.04 15.02 -8.71
N VAL A 71 -5.78 15.50 -7.70
CA VAL A 71 -6.67 14.68 -6.87
C VAL A 71 -8.06 14.59 -7.50
N LYS A 72 -8.61 13.38 -7.54
CA LYS A 72 -9.98 13.09 -7.98
C LYS A 72 -10.71 12.32 -6.89
N LEU A 73 -11.96 12.66 -6.66
CA LEU A 73 -12.85 11.91 -5.77
C LEU A 73 -13.87 11.14 -6.62
N LEU A 74 -13.93 9.83 -6.43
CA LEU A 74 -14.92 8.95 -7.03
C LEU A 74 -15.76 8.31 -5.92
N HIS A 75 -17.01 7.96 -6.27
CA HIS A 75 -17.93 7.28 -5.35
C HIS A 75 -18.25 5.89 -5.89
N GLN A 76 -18.01 4.88 -5.06
CA GLN A 76 -18.46 3.50 -5.33
C GLN A 76 -19.67 3.19 -4.45
N ASP A 77 -20.85 3.40 -5.01
CA ASP A 77 -22.13 3.27 -4.29
C ASP A 77 -22.85 1.94 -4.55
N ASP A 78 -22.42 1.16 -5.53
CA ASP A 78 -23.11 -0.07 -5.92
C ASP A 78 -22.89 -1.20 -4.91
N GLU A 79 -21.64 -1.41 -4.48
CA GLU A 79 -21.28 -2.47 -3.56
C GLU A 79 -20.29 -1.96 -2.50
N GLN A 80 -20.60 -2.18 -1.20
CA GLN A 80 -19.70 -1.80 -0.12
C GLN A 80 -18.65 -2.89 0.13
N GLY A 81 -17.39 -2.47 0.30
CA GLY A 81 -16.27 -3.37 0.59
C GLY A 81 -14.96 -2.88 0.00
N LEU A 82 -13.84 -3.38 0.52
CA LEU A 82 -12.52 -2.98 0.06
C LEU A 82 -12.27 -3.39 -1.40
N ILE A 83 -12.66 -4.60 -1.79
CA ILE A 83 -12.46 -5.13 -3.14
C ILE A 83 -13.19 -4.29 -4.19
N PRO A 84 -14.52 -4.08 -4.12
CA PRO A 84 -15.22 -3.27 -5.11
C PRO A 84 -14.72 -1.82 -5.16
N THR A 85 -14.29 -1.26 -4.02
CA THR A 85 -13.73 0.09 -3.95
C THR A 85 -12.38 0.18 -4.67
N ARG A 86 -11.47 -0.76 -4.38
CA ARG A 86 -10.17 -0.87 -5.04
C ARG A 86 -10.31 -1.10 -6.55
N ASP A 87 -11.12 -2.08 -6.94
CA ASP A 87 -11.31 -2.43 -8.35
C ASP A 87 -11.92 -1.27 -9.14
N TYR A 88 -12.87 -0.56 -8.53
CA TYR A 88 -13.44 0.63 -9.13
C TYR A 88 -12.37 1.69 -9.41
N GLY A 89 -11.49 1.96 -8.44
CA GLY A 89 -10.39 2.90 -8.61
C GLY A 89 -9.36 2.45 -9.65
N LEU A 90 -8.92 1.19 -9.60
CA LEU A 90 -7.95 0.64 -10.57
C LEU A 90 -8.51 0.65 -11.99
N ASN A 91 -9.81 0.40 -12.18
CA ASN A 91 -10.46 0.43 -13.49
C ASN A 91 -10.65 1.85 -14.04
N HIS A 92 -10.69 2.88 -13.20
CA HIS A 92 -10.79 4.28 -13.60
C HIS A 92 -9.44 4.98 -13.76
N ALA A 93 -8.37 4.36 -13.30
CA ALA A 93 -7.02 4.91 -13.40
C ALA A 93 -6.51 4.88 -14.85
N THR A 94 -5.85 5.97 -15.26
CA THR A 94 -5.43 6.21 -16.65
C THR A 94 -3.91 6.17 -16.86
N GLY A 95 -3.13 6.05 -15.79
CA GLY A 95 -1.67 5.96 -15.86
C GLY A 95 -1.19 4.61 -16.40
N ASP A 96 0.09 4.57 -16.74
CA ASP A 96 0.78 3.35 -17.19
C ASP A 96 0.98 2.37 -16.03
N ILE A 97 1.15 2.92 -14.83
CA ILE A 97 1.36 2.21 -13.57
C ILE A 97 0.27 2.62 -12.59
N LEU A 98 -0.30 1.63 -11.91
CA LEU A 98 -1.35 1.77 -10.92
C LEU A 98 -0.77 1.49 -9.54
N GLY A 99 -0.50 2.54 -8.78
CA GLY A 99 -0.10 2.46 -7.38
C GLY A 99 -1.32 2.37 -6.47
N ARG A 100 -1.25 1.54 -5.43
CA ARG A 100 -2.32 1.44 -4.43
C ARG A 100 -1.74 1.37 -3.03
N PHE A 101 -2.34 2.13 -2.13
CA PHE A 101 -2.12 2.05 -0.68
C PHE A 101 -3.39 2.47 0.07
N ASP A 102 -3.43 2.16 1.36
CA ASP A 102 -4.59 2.44 2.20
C ASP A 102 -4.68 3.92 2.58
N ALA A 103 -5.86 4.41 2.93
CA ALA A 103 -6.11 5.82 3.25
C ALA A 103 -5.41 6.33 4.54
N ASP A 104 -4.81 5.43 5.32
CA ASP A 104 -3.98 5.74 6.47
C ASP A 104 -2.47 5.57 6.20
N CYS A 105 -2.08 5.33 4.95
CA CYS A 105 -0.68 5.17 4.57
C CYS A 105 -0.01 6.50 4.27
N MET A 106 1.30 6.52 4.46
CA MET A 106 2.19 7.65 4.14
C MET A 106 3.34 7.13 3.29
N ILE A 107 3.33 7.45 2.01
CA ILE A 107 4.39 7.04 1.10
C ILE A 107 5.61 7.98 1.21
N ARG A 108 6.79 7.45 0.95
CA ARG A 108 8.03 8.22 0.90
C ARG A 108 7.96 9.31 -0.19
N PRO A 109 8.59 10.49 -0.01
CA PRO A 109 8.50 11.59 -0.99
C PRO A 109 8.99 11.27 -2.40
N ASP A 110 9.83 10.25 -2.58
CA ASP A 110 10.30 9.78 -3.89
C ASP A 110 9.60 8.50 -4.37
N TRP A 111 8.48 8.12 -3.74
CA TRP A 111 7.80 6.86 -4.04
C TRP A 111 7.36 6.76 -5.50
N VAL A 112 6.80 7.83 -6.06
CA VAL A 112 6.36 7.90 -7.46
C VAL A 112 7.54 7.77 -8.42
N GLU A 113 8.65 8.46 -8.13
CA GLU A 113 9.89 8.37 -8.90
C GLU A 113 10.47 6.96 -8.87
N VAL A 114 10.56 6.36 -7.68
CA VAL A 114 11.04 4.98 -7.47
C VAL A 114 10.17 3.98 -8.23
N VAL A 115 8.84 4.11 -8.14
CA VAL A 115 7.90 3.22 -8.83
C VAL A 115 8.03 3.37 -10.35
N SER A 116 8.01 4.59 -10.88
CA SER A 116 8.22 4.80 -12.32
C SER A 116 9.56 4.21 -12.78
N GLY A 117 10.63 4.41 -11.99
CA GLY A 117 11.96 3.85 -12.27
C GLY A 117 11.98 2.33 -12.34
N ILE A 118 11.33 1.63 -11.40
CA ILE A 118 11.24 0.16 -11.38
C ILE A 118 10.71 -0.38 -12.72
N PHE A 119 9.59 0.16 -13.19
CA PHE A 119 8.94 -0.33 -14.40
C PHE A 119 9.60 0.18 -15.69
N THR A 120 10.37 1.25 -15.62
CA THR A 120 11.20 1.73 -16.76
C THR A 120 12.45 0.88 -16.92
N GLU A 121 13.14 0.57 -15.82
CA GLU A 121 14.38 -0.23 -15.80
C GLU A 121 14.13 -1.72 -16.06
N ASP A 122 12.96 -2.22 -15.65
CA ASP A 122 12.54 -3.62 -15.85
C ASP A 122 11.19 -3.66 -16.59
N PRO A 123 11.20 -3.66 -17.93
CA PRO A 123 9.97 -3.71 -18.73
C PRO A 123 9.13 -4.98 -18.53
N ASP A 124 9.75 -6.06 -18.05
CA ASP A 124 9.05 -7.32 -17.76
C ASP A 124 8.36 -7.32 -16.38
N ALA A 125 8.68 -6.35 -15.52
CA ALA A 125 8.00 -6.19 -14.25
C ALA A 125 6.53 -5.83 -14.46
N MET A 126 5.64 -6.60 -13.86
CA MET A 126 4.19 -6.44 -13.92
C MET A 126 3.58 -6.02 -12.60
N GLY A 127 4.27 -6.29 -11.50
CA GLY A 127 3.93 -5.82 -10.16
C GLY A 127 5.15 -5.49 -9.34
N ALA A 128 5.03 -4.53 -8.41
CA ALA A 128 6.09 -4.13 -7.51
C ALA A 128 5.55 -3.93 -6.08
N THR A 129 6.39 -4.23 -5.10
CA THR A 129 6.15 -3.94 -3.69
C THR A 129 7.45 -3.61 -2.98
N GLY A 130 7.35 -3.04 -1.79
CA GLY A 130 8.49 -2.69 -0.97
C GLY A 130 8.24 -2.89 0.52
N PRO A 131 9.20 -2.52 1.38
CA PRO A 131 9.05 -2.63 2.82
C PRO A 131 8.03 -1.63 3.35
N VAL A 132 7.49 -1.95 4.53
CA VAL A 132 6.63 -1.03 5.26
C VAL A 132 7.28 -0.62 6.58
N MET A 133 6.93 0.58 7.04
CA MET A 133 7.34 1.10 8.32
C MET A 133 6.11 1.47 9.14
N TYR A 134 6.04 0.94 10.36
CA TYR A 134 4.96 1.30 11.30
C TYR A 134 5.29 2.65 11.94
N TYR A 135 4.66 3.74 11.44
CA TYR A 135 4.97 5.10 11.85
C TYR A 135 4.53 5.42 13.30
N ASP A 136 3.58 4.68 13.82
CA ASP A 136 3.01 4.80 15.16
C ASP A 136 3.57 3.79 16.19
N LEU A 137 4.72 3.16 15.87
CA LEU A 137 5.47 2.32 16.81
C LEU A 137 6.80 2.96 17.18
N PRO A 138 7.33 2.69 18.39
CA PRO A 138 8.69 3.09 18.75
C PRO A 138 9.72 2.34 17.88
N SER A 139 10.91 2.94 17.73
CA SER A 139 12.01 2.33 16.98
C SER A 139 11.67 2.01 15.51
N ARG A 140 11.01 2.93 14.82
CA ARG A 140 10.54 2.82 13.41
C ARG A 140 11.61 2.31 12.46
N HIS A 141 12.84 2.84 12.59
CA HIS A 141 13.99 2.43 11.76
C HIS A 141 14.36 0.97 11.94
N PHE A 142 14.35 0.48 13.19
CA PHE A 142 14.61 -0.93 13.47
C PHE A 142 13.49 -1.80 12.89
N GLY A 143 12.23 -1.36 13.02
CA GLY A 143 11.08 -2.02 12.42
C GLY A 143 11.19 -2.13 10.90
N LEU A 144 11.52 -1.03 10.22
CA LEU A 144 11.73 -1.00 8.77
C LEU A 144 12.86 -1.94 8.32
N ARG A 145 14.02 -1.91 9.02
CA ARG A 145 15.13 -2.82 8.71
C ARG A 145 14.74 -4.28 8.91
N GLY A 146 13.98 -4.57 9.96
CA GLY A 146 13.46 -5.90 10.26
C GLY A 146 12.49 -6.39 9.19
N ASP A 147 11.53 -5.56 8.77
CA ASP A 147 10.58 -5.85 7.70
C ASP A 147 11.31 -6.11 6.37
N ASN A 148 12.19 -5.19 5.97
CA ASN A 148 12.99 -5.32 4.75
C ASN A 148 13.82 -6.62 4.73
N SER A 149 14.52 -6.93 5.83
CA SER A 149 15.33 -8.15 5.93
C SER A 149 14.47 -9.41 5.87
N THR A 150 13.31 -9.41 6.53
CA THR A 150 12.38 -10.53 6.55
C THR A 150 11.80 -10.78 5.17
N ARG A 151 11.32 -9.74 4.49
CA ARG A 151 10.77 -9.83 3.12
C ARG A 151 11.83 -10.34 2.15
N LYS A 152 13.04 -9.77 2.14
CA LYS A 152 14.14 -10.24 1.29
C LYS A 152 14.44 -11.73 1.50
N ARG A 153 14.39 -12.21 2.76
CA ARG A 153 14.61 -13.64 3.07
C ARG A 153 13.49 -14.53 2.53
N ILE A 154 12.23 -14.12 2.76
CA ILE A 154 11.06 -14.85 2.28
C ILE A 154 11.08 -14.96 0.76
N TYR A 155 11.29 -13.84 0.06
CA TYR A 155 11.25 -13.84 -1.41
C TYR A 155 12.39 -14.64 -2.04
N ARG A 156 13.59 -14.64 -1.45
CA ARG A 156 14.68 -15.51 -1.91
C ARG A 156 14.35 -16.98 -1.76
N ALA A 157 13.60 -17.35 -0.73
CA ALA A 157 13.23 -18.75 -0.48
C ALA A 157 12.06 -19.23 -1.37
N ASP A 158 11.28 -18.31 -1.93
CA ASP A 158 10.12 -18.58 -2.79
C ASP A 158 10.41 -18.25 -4.27
N ASP A 159 11.60 -18.57 -4.76
CA ASP A 159 12.05 -18.35 -6.15
C ASP A 159 12.05 -16.87 -6.59
N GLY A 160 12.11 -15.96 -5.62
CA GLY A 160 12.26 -14.53 -5.87
C GLY A 160 11.01 -13.77 -6.30
N GLN A 161 9.85 -14.43 -6.38
CA GLN A 161 8.58 -13.78 -6.73
C GLN A 161 7.87 -13.22 -5.48
N PRO A 162 7.90 -11.89 -5.24
CA PRO A 162 7.25 -11.29 -4.08
C PRO A 162 5.72 -11.28 -4.23
N LEU A 163 5.02 -11.50 -3.10
CA LEU A 163 3.61 -11.10 -2.99
C LEU A 163 3.54 -9.59 -2.82
N LEU A 164 2.58 -8.98 -3.47
CA LEU A 164 2.25 -7.59 -3.30
C LEU A 164 1.45 -7.41 -2.00
N PHE A 165 1.58 -6.26 -1.39
CA PHE A 165 0.81 -5.91 -0.20
C PHE A 165 0.06 -4.62 -0.44
N GLY A 166 -1.23 -4.61 -0.19
CA GLY A 166 -2.14 -3.52 -0.48
C GLY A 166 -1.77 -2.17 0.15
N SER A 167 -1.03 -2.20 1.25
CA SER A 167 -0.47 -1.00 1.88
C SER A 167 0.73 -0.38 1.12
N ASN A 168 1.31 -1.10 0.15
CA ASN A 168 2.48 -0.64 -0.62
C ASN A 168 2.64 -1.48 -1.89
N MET A 169 1.80 -1.25 -2.89
CA MET A 169 1.85 -2.00 -4.14
C MET A 169 1.73 -1.09 -5.37
N ALA A 170 2.32 -1.54 -6.47
CA ALA A 170 2.14 -0.97 -7.79
C ALA A 170 2.01 -2.08 -8.83
N LEU A 171 1.19 -1.85 -9.84
CA LEU A 171 0.91 -2.77 -10.95
C LEU A 171 1.09 -2.05 -12.27
N ARG A 172 1.62 -2.72 -13.28
CA ARG A 172 1.46 -2.23 -14.64
C ARG A 172 -0.02 -2.27 -15.03
N ALA A 173 -0.55 -1.21 -15.64
CA ALA A 173 -1.96 -1.13 -16.01
C ALA A 173 -2.39 -2.30 -16.95
N THR A 174 -1.47 -2.78 -17.79
CA THR A 174 -1.70 -3.97 -18.63
C THR A 174 -1.87 -5.24 -17.79
N ALA A 175 -1.07 -5.40 -16.73
CA ALA A 175 -1.18 -6.55 -15.84
C ALA A 175 -2.51 -6.57 -15.08
N TRP A 176 -2.96 -5.41 -14.59
CA TRP A 176 -4.30 -5.29 -13.98
C TRP A 176 -5.40 -5.71 -14.95
N ARG A 177 -5.39 -5.16 -16.17
CA ARG A 177 -6.40 -5.51 -17.18
C ARG A 177 -6.43 -6.99 -17.55
N GLU A 178 -5.30 -7.69 -17.41
CA GLU A 178 -5.20 -9.12 -17.70
C GLU A 178 -5.83 -10.01 -16.63
N ILE A 179 -5.89 -9.54 -15.38
CA ILE A 179 -6.38 -10.31 -14.23
C ILE A 179 -7.70 -9.78 -13.65
N ALA A 180 -8.14 -8.58 -14.01
CA ALA A 180 -9.26 -7.87 -13.37
C ALA A 180 -10.56 -8.70 -13.31
N ASP A 181 -10.85 -9.47 -14.35
CA ASP A 181 -12.05 -10.32 -14.43
C ASP A 181 -11.89 -11.67 -13.68
N GLU A 182 -10.66 -12.00 -13.24
CA GLU A 182 -10.34 -13.27 -12.59
C GLU A 182 -10.16 -13.14 -11.08
N VAL A 183 -9.79 -11.94 -10.58
CA VAL A 183 -9.59 -11.71 -9.14
C VAL A 183 -10.84 -12.02 -8.34
N CYS A 184 -10.64 -12.64 -7.16
CA CYS A 184 -11.74 -13.11 -6.35
C CYS A 184 -12.63 -11.97 -5.86
N GLN A 185 -13.93 -12.07 -6.13
CA GLN A 185 -14.97 -11.16 -5.62
C GLN A 185 -15.41 -11.65 -4.23
N ASP A 186 -14.55 -11.48 -3.22
CA ASP A 186 -14.76 -11.96 -1.85
C ASP A 186 -15.80 -11.12 -1.09
N LYS A 187 -17.09 -11.33 -1.38
CA LYS A 187 -18.20 -10.63 -0.73
C LYS A 187 -18.29 -10.85 0.79
N ALA A 188 -17.66 -11.90 1.29
CA ALA A 188 -17.65 -12.23 2.70
C ALA A 188 -16.49 -11.57 3.46
N ASP A 189 -15.58 -10.90 2.74
CA ASP A 189 -14.37 -10.24 3.27
C ASP A 189 -13.53 -11.18 4.17
N VAL A 190 -13.28 -12.39 3.67
CA VAL A 190 -12.55 -13.44 4.39
C VAL A 190 -11.20 -13.79 3.78
N MET A 191 -10.78 -13.08 2.71
CA MET A 191 -9.52 -13.25 2.01
C MET A 191 -8.66 -11.98 2.09
N HIS A 192 -7.39 -12.09 1.71
CA HIS A 192 -6.50 -10.96 1.45
C HIS A 192 -6.51 -10.66 -0.05
N GLU A 193 -7.09 -9.54 -0.43
CA GLU A 193 -7.31 -9.14 -1.80
C GLU A 193 -6.02 -8.81 -2.56
N ASP A 194 -5.01 -8.33 -1.87
CA ASP A 194 -3.67 -8.02 -2.39
C ASP A 194 -2.86 -9.29 -2.67
N ILE A 195 -2.97 -10.27 -1.80
CA ILE A 195 -2.37 -11.59 -1.99
C ILE A 195 -3.09 -12.32 -3.13
N ASP A 196 -4.41 -12.21 -3.22
CA ASP A 196 -5.20 -12.77 -4.32
C ASP A 196 -4.73 -12.23 -5.67
N ILE A 197 -4.59 -10.91 -5.82
CA ILE A 197 -3.98 -10.27 -7.00
C ILE A 197 -2.61 -10.87 -7.31
N SER A 198 -1.76 -11.00 -6.28
CA SER A 198 -0.41 -11.55 -6.45
C SER A 198 -0.42 -12.98 -6.99
N LEU A 199 -1.34 -13.81 -6.50
CA LEU A 199 -1.46 -15.20 -6.92
C LEU A 199 -2.02 -15.33 -8.34
N HIS A 200 -2.90 -14.43 -8.76
CA HIS A 200 -3.34 -14.35 -10.16
C HIS A 200 -2.19 -13.93 -11.10
N LEU A 201 -1.37 -12.93 -10.71
CA LEU A 201 -0.19 -12.56 -11.48
C LEU A 201 0.79 -13.75 -11.62
N LEU A 202 1.09 -14.42 -10.51
CA LEU A 202 1.97 -15.58 -10.51
C LEU A 202 1.40 -16.75 -11.34
N GLY A 203 0.09 -16.94 -11.33
CA GLY A 203 -0.59 -17.97 -12.13
C GLY A 203 -0.48 -17.75 -13.64
N LYS A 204 -0.22 -16.52 -14.05
CA LYS A 204 0.01 -16.13 -15.45
C LYS A 204 1.48 -15.88 -15.80
N ASP A 205 2.40 -16.30 -14.92
CA ASP A 205 3.84 -16.04 -15.06
C ASP A 205 4.20 -14.54 -15.19
N LEU A 206 3.34 -13.66 -14.68
CA LEU A 206 3.57 -12.22 -14.66
C LEU A 206 4.52 -11.86 -13.51
N LYS A 207 5.67 -11.28 -13.87
CA LYS A 207 6.77 -11.01 -12.96
C LYS A 207 6.43 -9.96 -11.92
N THR A 208 6.62 -10.28 -10.64
CA THR A 208 6.57 -9.32 -9.54
C THR A 208 7.97 -9.05 -8.99
N VAL A 209 8.23 -7.82 -8.54
CA VAL A 209 9.55 -7.40 -8.06
C VAL A 209 9.47 -6.77 -6.67
N TYR A 210 10.54 -6.91 -5.91
CA TYR A 210 10.70 -6.27 -4.60
C TYR A 210 11.73 -5.17 -4.66
N CYS A 211 11.33 -3.94 -4.35
CA CYS A 211 12.22 -2.79 -4.29
C CYS A 211 12.35 -2.27 -2.85
N PRO A 212 13.55 -2.35 -2.24
CA PRO A 212 13.78 -1.83 -0.88
C PRO A 212 13.56 -0.31 -0.74
N ARG A 213 13.65 0.44 -1.83
CA ARG A 213 13.44 1.90 -1.86
C ARG A 213 11.97 2.29 -1.94
N MET A 214 11.09 1.39 -2.36
CA MET A 214 9.64 1.61 -2.42
C MET A 214 9.06 1.49 -1.00
N ILE A 215 9.20 2.55 -0.17
CA ILE A 215 8.84 2.53 1.25
C ILE A 215 7.49 3.21 1.46
N ALA A 216 6.59 2.56 2.24
CA ALA A 216 5.37 3.15 2.75
C ALA A 216 5.32 3.07 4.28
N GLY A 217 4.86 4.14 4.91
CA GLY A 217 4.48 4.17 6.32
C GLY A 217 3.05 3.67 6.48
N ILE A 218 2.81 2.80 7.44
CA ILE A 218 1.49 2.26 7.78
C ILE A 218 1.22 2.38 9.27
N SER A 219 -0.07 2.38 9.64
CA SER A 219 -0.45 2.36 11.05
C SER A 219 -0.43 0.93 11.60
N ALA A 220 0.04 0.78 12.84
CA ALA A 220 -0.06 -0.46 13.60
C ALA A 220 -1.41 -0.60 14.34
N ARG A 221 -2.43 0.26 14.05
CA ARG A 221 -3.74 0.26 14.74
C ARG A 221 -4.43 -1.09 14.80
N ARG A 222 -4.08 -2.01 13.90
CA ARG A 222 -4.56 -3.39 13.94
C ARG A 222 -4.12 -4.14 15.21
N MET A 223 -3.05 -3.71 15.86
CA MET A 223 -2.61 -4.28 17.14
C MET A 223 -3.56 -3.95 18.29
N ASP A 224 -4.41 -2.93 18.14
CA ASP A 224 -5.43 -2.53 19.13
C ASP A 224 -6.78 -3.24 18.93
N THR A 225 -6.93 -4.03 17.87
CA THR A 225 -8.17 -4.79 17.64
C THR A 225 -8.31 -5.95 18.62
N SER A 226 -9.54 -6.44 18.84
CA SER A 226 -9.76 -7.60 19.72
C SER A 226 -9.02 -8.85 19.21
N PRO A 227 -8.62 -9.77 20.10
CA PRO A 227 -7.98 -11.03 19.71
C PRO A 227 -8.78 -11.83 18.67
N ALA A 228 -10.11 -11.83 18.78
CA ALA A 228 -10.99 -12.52 17.83
C ALA A 228 -10.91 -11.87 16.43
N SER A 229 -10.96 -10.54 16.37
CA SER A 229 -10.82 -9.78 15.12
C SER A 229 -9.45 -10.01 14.48
N PHE A 230 -8.39 -9.97 15.28
CA PHE A 230 -7.04 -10.22 14.80
C PHE A 230 -6.86 -11.65 14.25
N LEU A 231 -7.37 -12.66 14.95
CA LEU A 231 -7.32 -14.05 14.48
C LEU A 231 -8.13 -14.26 13.20
N ASN A 232 -9.28 -13.61 13.05
CA ASN A 232 -10.05 -13.64 11.82
C ASN A 232 -9.27 -13.02 10.66
N TYR A 233 -8.59 -11.90 10.90
CA TYR A 233 -7.70 -11.30 9.92
C TYR A 233 -6.53 -12.24 9.52
N MET A 234 -5.91 -12.92 10.46
CA MET A 234 -4.87 -13.91 10.16
C MET A 234 -5.39 -15.12 9.40
N ARG A 235 -6.65 -15.53 9.60
CA ARG A 235 -7.28 -16.63 8.84
C ARG A 235 -7.45 -16.29 7.36
N ARG A 236 -7.52 -15.02 6.98
CA ARG A 236 -7.60 -14.58 5.58
C ARG A 236 -6.44 -15.13 4.76
N PHE A 237 -5.20 -15.16 5.30
CA PHE A 237 -4.06 -15.79 4.62
C PHE A 237 -4.35 -17.22 4.19
N LYS A 238 -4.83 -18.04 5.15
CA LYS A 238 -5.19 -19.44 4.86
C LYS A 238 -6.30 -19.54 3.82
N ASN A 239 -7.32 -18.70 3.91
CA ASN A 239 -8.46 -18.73 2.98
C ASN A 239 -8.00 -18.38 1.57
N THR A 240 -7.19 -17.32 1.40
CA THR A 240 -6.65 -16.91 0.11
C THR A 240 -5.79 -18.00 -0.51
N PHE A 241 -4.86 -18.59 0.24
CA PHE A 241 -4.05 -19.70 -0.28
C PHE A 241 -4.85 -20.96 -0.58
N ASN A 242 -5.95 -21.22 0.12
CA ASN A 242 -6.82 -22.36 -0.19
C ASN A 242 -7.59 -22.14 -1.51
N ALA A 243 -7.92 -20.90 -1.85
CA ALA A 243 -8.51 -20.55 -3.15
C ALA A 243 -7.51 -20.74 -4.32
N HIS A 244 -6.19 -20.71 -4.03
CA HIS A 244 -5.11 -20.87 -5.00
C HIS A 244 -4.18 -22.03 -4.64
N PRO A 245 -4.65 -23.28 -4.63
CA PRO A 245 -3.88 -24.43 -4.14
C PRO A 245 -2.60 -24.72 -4.93
N GLN A 246 -2.53 -24.32 -6.20
CA GLN A 246 -1.36 -24.47 -7.08
C GLN A 246 -0.18 -23.57 -6.66
N HIS A 247 -0.44 -22.51 -5.88
CA HIS A 247 0.56 -21.56 -5.43
C HIS A 247 0.84 -21.63 -3.94
N TYR A 248 0.67 -22.81 -3.33
CA TYR A 248 0.91 -22.99 -1.90
C TYR A 248 2.34 -22.63 -1.50
N ARG A 249 2.50 -21.68 -0.60
CA ARG A 249 3.79 -21.24 -0.09
C ARG A 249 4.25 -22.05 1.13
N LYS A 250 5.56 -22.31 1.19
CA LYS A 250 6.20 -23.00 2.33
C LYS A 250 6.25 -22.12 3.58
N HIS A 251 6.39 -20.81 3.40
CA HIS A 251 6.51 -19.85 4.49
C HIS A 251 5.13 -19.32 4.91
N LYS A 252 4.91 -19.32 6.21
CA LYS A 252 3.65 -18.90 6.85
C LYS A 252 3.93 -17.74 7.81
N PRO A 253 4.15 -16.49 7.30
CA PRO A 253 4.47 -15.34 8.14
C PRO A 253 3.38 -15.04 9.17
N GLU A 254 2.13 -15.39 8.87
CA GLU A 254 0.98 -15.25 9.77
C GLU A 254 1.16 -15.99 11.10
N ILE A 255 1.93 -17.08 11.14
CA ILE A 255 2.18 -17.83 12.39
C ILE A 255 3.01 -16.98 13.35
N LEU A 256 4.10 -16.38 12.86
CA LEU A 256 4.97 -15.53 13.69
C LEU A 256 4.23 -14.27 14.17
N ILE A 257 3.49 -13.62 13.28
CA ILE A 257 2.72 -12.43 13.60
C ILE A 257 1.66 -12.76 14.67
N THR A 258 0.95 -13.90 14.52
CA THR A 258 -0.04 -14.36 15.50
C THR A 258 0.60 -14.65 16.86
N ALA A 259 1.79 -15.25 16.90
CA ALA A 259 2.49 -15.53 18.15
C ALA A 259 2.96 -14.26 18.87
N LEU A 260 3.31 -13.21 18.13
CA LEU A 260 3.76 -11.92 18.70
C LEU A 260 2.59 -11.01 19.11
N TYR A 261 1.40 -11.22 18.55
CA TYR A 261 0.24 -10.37 18.75
C TYR A 261 -0.09 -10.09 20.24
N PRO A 262 -0.13 -11.07 21.18
CA PRO A 262 -0.49 -10.77 22.57
C PRO A 262 0.43 -9.73 23.22
N VAL A 263 1.73 -9.79 22.94
CA VAL A 263 2.72 -8.86 23.47
C VAL A 263 2.52 -7.47 22.83
N MET A 264 2.36 -7.42 21.50
CA MET A 264 2.14 -6.18 20.78
C MET A 264 0.83 -5.50 21.21
N HIS A 265 -0.24 -6.26 21.37
CA HIS A 265 -1.55 -5.77 21.81
C HIS A 265 -1.49 -5.12 23.21
N LEU A 266 -0.75 -5.73 24.14
CA LEU A 266 -0.58 -5.18 25.49
C LEU A 266 0.29 -3.90 25.49
N LEU A 267 1.30 -3.83 24.63
CA LEU A 267 2.24 -2.71 24.59
C LEU A 267 1.74 -1.53 23.73
N TYR A 268 0.90 -1.78 22.73
CA TYR A 268 0.45 -0.76 21.79
C TYR A 268 -0.22 0.46 22.47
N PRO A 269 -1.19 0.31 23.40
CA PRO A 269 -1.78 1.46 24.08
C PRO A 269 -0.77 2.27 24.92
N VAL A 270 0.25 1.60 25.46
CA VAL A 270 1.33 2.27 26.22
C VAL A 270 2.20 3.09 25.27
N TRP A 271 2.56 2.53 24.13
CA TRP A 271 3.34 3.24 23.10
C TRP A 271 2.57 4.45 22.55
N GLN A 272 1.27 4.32 22.30
CA GLN A 272 0.46 5.44 21.81
C GLN A 272 0.47 6.61 22.79
N LYS A 273 0.42 6.36 24.10
CA LYS A 273 0.52 7.42 25.12
C LYS A 273 1.88 8.10 25.12
N VAL A 274 2.96 7.33 24.96
CA VAL A 274 4.33 7.89 24.92
C VAL A 274 4.55 8.68 23.63
N LEU A 275 4.04 8.21 22.50
CA LEU A 275 4.19 8.85 21.21
C LEU A 275 3.34 10.13 21.11
N ASN A 276 2.11 10.12 21.63
CA ASN A 276 1.24 11.32 21.63
C ASN A 276 1.79 12.46 22.50
N THR A 277 2.68 12.16 23.47
CA THR A 277 3.38 13.20 24.25
C THR A 277 4.61 13.77 23.53
N ALA A 278 5.03 13.20 22.41
CA ALA A 278 6.25 13.56 21.70
C ALA A 278 6.01 14.38 20.42
N ASP A 279 4.84 15.04 20.27
CA ASP A 279 4.46 15.88 19.11
C ASP A 279 4.87 15.26 17.75
N ILE A 280 4.57 13.98 17.55
CA ILE A 280 4.82 13.32 16.27
C ILE A 280 3.67 13.69 15.34
N ASN A 281 3.84 14.79 14.60
CA ASN A 281 2.99 15.09 13.47
C ASN A 281 3.37 14.14 12.31
N PRO A 282 2.53 13.17 11.95
CA PRO A 282 2.82 12.27 10.84
C PRO A 282 2.97 13.01 9.51
N ALA A 283 2.31 14.16 9.36
CA ALA A 283 2.39 15.01 8.17
C ALA A 283 3.74 15.73 8.05
N GLU A 284 4.44 15.96 9.15
CA GLU A 284 5.84 16.42 9.13
C GLU A 284 6.76 15.22 8.95
N ALA A 285 6.82 14.73 7.73
CA ALA A 285 7.56 13.55 7.32
C ALA A 285 9.09 13.66 7.46
N ALA A 286 9.59 14.36 8.49
CA ALA A 286 11.02 14.43 8.80
C ALA A 286 11.65 13.04 8.93
N TRP A 287 10.91 12.09 9.48
CA TRP A 287 11.33 10.70 9.60
C TRP A 287 11.41 9.97 8.24
N ILE A 288 10.60 10.39 7.25
CA ILE A 288 10.68 9.84 5.89
C ILE A 288 11.96 10.32 5.23
N ASN A 289 12.31 11.58 5.41
CA ASN A 289 13.54 12.16 4.86
C ASN A 289 14.81 11.53 5.48
N GLU A 290 14.83 11.26 6.79
CA GLU A 290 15.93 10.53 7.44
C GLU A 290 16.12 9.11 6.87
N GLN A 291 15.06 8.47 6.36
CA GLN A 291 15.17 7.16 5.73
C GLN A 291 15.75 7.19 4.33
N MET A 292 15.71 8.33 3.65
CA MET A 292 16.34 8.49 2.33
C MET A 292 17.86 8.31 2.38
N GLU A 293 18.48 8.63 3.52
CA GLU A 293 19.94 8.48 3.73
C GLU A 293 20.36 7.05 4.15
N LEU A 294 19.40 6.20 4.55
CA LEU A 294 19.67 4.86 5.12
C LEU A 294 19.30 3.69 4.21
N ALA A 295 18.67 3.94 3.07
CA ALA A 295 18.26 2.95 2.08
C ALA A 295 19.22 2.85 0.92
#